data_3039a43be57884ec6b7382e164c731e5
#
_entry.id   3039a43be57884ec6b7382e164c731e5
#
_cell.length_a   1.000
_cell.length_b   1.000
_cell.length_c   1.000
_cell.angle_alpha   90.00
_cell.angle_beta   90.00
_cell.angle_gamma   90.00
#
_symmetry.space_group_name_H-M   'P 1'
#
loop_
_entity.id
_entity.type
_entity.pdbx_description
1 polymer ?
#
loop_
_entity_poly.entity_id
_entity_poly.type
_entity_poly.pdbx_seq_one_letter_code
_entity_poly.pdbx_strand_id
1 'polypeptide(L)'
;MKKINLKKLNKKQYYIIGSVVLLLIVIISLFLIFNNHSKNESQKLTKELKELGISFYEDFYYNQIGKTDEEKKTFLEKYTDIGIKVSLDNLARYKKDESEEIIKKFVNSKTNQECDKTNSMVIIYPKEPYGKKDYRIDTNLVCGFEVEETK
;
A
#
# COMPACT_ATOMS: atom_id res chain seq x y z
N MET A 1 17.96 -19.01 -37.19
CA MET A 1 16.86 -18.03 -37.31
C MET A 1 16.48 -17.89 -38.79
N LYS A 2 15.28 -18.35 -39.21
CA LYS A 2 14.80 -18.20 -40.60
C LYS A 2 14.40 -16.73 -40.81
N LYS A 3 15.12 -16.01 -41.70
CA LYS A 3 14.69 -14.66 -42.11
C LYS A 3 13.35 -14.73 -42.83
N ILE A 4 12.33 -14.13 -42.28
CA ILE A 4 11.01 -14.02 -42.92
C ILE A 4 11.14 -13.03 -44.06
N ASN A 5 10.98 -13.54 -45.29
CA ASN A 5 11.14 -12.76 -46.50
C ASN A 5 9.85 -11.98 -46.80
N LEU A 6 9.78 -10.74 -46.34
CA LEU A 6 8.61 -9.85 -46.41
C LEU A 6 8.20 -9.44 -47.84
N LYS A 7 9.02 -9.80 -48.88
CA LYS A 7 8.77 -9.37 -50.26
C LYS A 7 7.72 -10.16 -51.05
N LYS A 8 7.04 -11.14 -50.46
CA LYS A 8 6.03 -11.98 -51.14
C LYS A 8 4.65 -12.04 -50.45
N LEU A 9 4.31 -11.09 -49.60
CA LEU A 9 3.01 -11.08 -48.93
C LEU A 9 1.95 -10.48 -49.87
N ASN A 10 0.85 -11.21 -50.02
CA ASN A 10 -0.32 -10.78 -50.78
C ASN A 10 -1.08 -9.68 -50.02
N LYS A 11 -1.74 -8.72 -50.69
CA LYS A 11 -2.48 -7.60 -50.00
C LYS A 11 -3.37 -8.10 -48.86
N LYS A 12 -4.05 -9.22 -49.00
CA LYS A 12 -4.83 -9.84 -47.91
C LYS A 12 -4.03 -10.19 -46.68
N GLN A 13 -2.80 -10.68 -46.86
CA GLN A 13 -1.92 -11.03 -45.75
C GLN A 13 -1.42 -9.81 -44.99
N TYR A 14 -1.20 -8.68 -45.66
CA TYR A 14 -0.87 -7.41 -45.02
C TYR A 14 -2.00 -6.89 -44.10
N TYR A 15 -3.26 -6.99 -44.52
CA TYR A 15 -4.39 -6.61 -43.69
C TYR A 15 -4.54 -7.50 -42.47
N ILE A 16 -4.33 -8.82 -42.63
CA ILE A 16 -4.39 -9.76 -41.50
C ILE A 16 -3.27 -9.48 -40.48
N ILE A 17 -2.03 -9.29 -40.95
CA ILE A 17 -0.88 -8.99 -40.08
C ILE A 17 -1.10 -7.63 -39.39
N GLY A 18 -1.56 -6.61 -40.12
CA GLY A 18 -1.87 -5.30 -39.56
C GLY A 18 -2.95 -5.35 -38.46
N SER A 19 -4.03 -6.13 -38.68
CA SER A 19 -5.07 -6.28 -37.68
C SER A 19 -4.61 -7.01 -36.41
N VAL A 20 -3.77 -8.04 -36.55
CA VAL A 20 -3.18 -8.77 -35.41
C VAL A 20 -2.24 -7.87 -34.60
N VAL A 21 -1.39 -7.10 -35.27
CA VAL A 21 -0.49 -6.15 -34.60
C VAL A 21 -1.27 -5.08 -33.85
N LEU A 22 -2.34 -4.53 -34.46
CA LEU A 22 -3.17 -3.52 -33.83
C LEU A 22 -3.88 -4.09 -32.59
N LEU A 23 -4.37 -5.32 -32.66
CA LEU A 23 -5.03 -6.03 -31.55
C LEU A 23 -4.04 -6.27 -30.40
N LEU A 24 -2.80 -6.67 -30.70
CA LEU A 24 -1.74 -6.81 -29.69
C LEU A 24 -1.39 -5.47 -28.99
N ILE A 25 -1.33 -4.37 -29.75
CA ILE A 25 -1.09 -3.04 -29.17
C ILE A 25 -2.20 -2.65 -28.20
N VAL A 26 -3.46 -2.91 -28.56
CA VAL A 26 -4.62 -2.64 -27.68
C VAL A 26 -4.54 -3.48 -26.40
N ILE A 27 -4.25 -4.77 -26.50
CA ILE A 27 -4.11 -5.65 -25.32
C ILE A 27 -3.00 -5.17 -24.41
N ILE A 28 -1.82 -4.84 -24.96
CA ILE A 28 -0.67 -4.32 -24.19
C ILE A 28 -1.05 -3.00 -23.50
N SER A 29 -1.73 -2.09 -24.22
CA SER A 29 -2.16 -0.79 -23.66
C SER A 29 -3.13 -0.97 -22.50
N LEU A 30 -4.12 -1.85 -22.63
CA LEU A 30 -5.05 -2.19 -21.56
C LEU A 30 -4.33 -2.78 -20.35
N PHE A 31 -3.39 -3.69 -20.58
CA PHE A 31 -2.60 -4.30 -19.51
C PHE A 31 -1.78 -3.26 -18.74
N LEU A 32 -1.14 -2.31 -19.43
CA LEU A 32 -0.38 -1.23 -18.80
C LEU A 32 -1.28 -0.27 -18.00
N ILE A 33 -2.47 0.06 -18.51
CA ILE A 33 -3.44 0.91 -17.79
C ILE A 33 -3.91 0.20 -16.51
N PHE A 34 -4.26 -1.09 -16.60
CA PHE A 34 -4.69 -1.88 -15.44
C PHE A 34 -3.60 -2.01 -14.37
N ASN A 35 -2.35 -2.24 -14.77
CA ASN A 35 -1.24 -2.33 -13.80
C ASN A 35 -0.97 -0.99 -13.12
N ASN A 36 -0.99 0.10 -13.87
CA ASN A 36 -0.75 1.44 -13.31
C ASN A 36 -1.83 1.85 -12.31
N HIS A 37 -3.09 1.49 -12.57
CA HIS A 37 -4.20 1.78 -11.66
C HIS A 37 -4.04 1.04 -10.33
N SER A 38 -3.67 -0.23 -10.34
CA SER A 38 -3.46 -1.04 -9.13
C SER A 38 -2.32 -0.50 -8.25
N LYS A 39 -1.23 -0.08 -8.87
CA LYS A 39 -0.08 0.50 -8.15
C LYS A 39 -0.45 1.82 -7.47
N ASN A 40 -1.18 2.69 -8.17
CA ASN A 40 -1.65 3.95 -7.61
C ASN A 40 -2.61 3.74 -6.43
N GLU A 41 -3.51 2.75 -6.52
CA GLU A 41 -4.45 2.42 -5.45
C GLU A 41 -3.72 1.87 -4.22
N SER A 42 -2.81 0.91 -4.39
CA SER A 42 -2.00 0.37 -3.31
C SER A 42 -1.20 1.46 -2.59
N GLN A 43 -0.57 2.37 -3.34
CA GLN A 43 0.16 3.51 -2.78
C GLN A 43 -0.75 4.46 -2.02
N LYS A 44 -1.95 4.73 -2.53
CA LYS A 44 -2.95 5.57 -1.87
C LYS A 44 -3.37 4.97 -0.53
N LEU A 45 -3.77 3.69 -0.52
CA LEU A 45 -4.19 3.01 0.71
C LEU A 45 -3.03 2.90 1.72
N THR A 46 -1.81 2.65 1.25
CA THR A 46 -0.61 2.66 2.11
C THR A 46 -0.39 4.01 2.77
N LYS A 47 -0.59 5.10 2.02
CA LYS A 47 -0.48 6.46 2.54
C LYS A 47 -1.59 6.74 3.57
N GLU A 48 -2.82 6.36 3.29
CA GLU A 48 -3.95 6.51 4.23
C GLU A 48 -3.71 5.71 5.52
N LEU A 49 -3.22 4.48 5.42
CA LEU A 49 -2.85 3.66 6.58
C LEU A 49 -1.76 4.34 7.43
N LYS A 50 -0.76 4.91 6.77
CA LYS A 50 0.31 5.67 7.43
C LYS A 50 -0.24 6.89 8.17
N GLU A 51 -1.12 7.67 7.54
CA GLU A 51 -1.74 8.86 8.13
C GLU A 51 -2.60 8.51 9.35
N LEU A 52 -3.35 7.41 9.29
CA LEU A 52 -4.08 6.88 10.45
C LEU A 52 -3.13 6.51 11.59
N GLY A 53 -2.01 5.87 11.28
CA GLY A 53 -1.00 5.50 12.27
C GLY A 53 -0.34 6.72 12.94
N ILE A 54 -0.05 7.76 12.16
CA ILE A 54 0.48 9.04 12.66
C ILE A 54 -0.53 9.67 13.63
N SER A 55 -1.78 9.82 13.20
CA SER A 55 -2.85 10.39 14.04
C SER A 55 -3.05 9.59 15.32
N PHE A 56 -3.10 8.25 15.24
CA PHE A 56 -3.20 7.39 16.42
C PHE A 56 -2.03 7.62 17.39
N TYR A 57 -0.80 7.62 16.88
CA TYR A 57 0.39 7.76 17.72
C TYR A 57 0.47 9.15 18.35
N GLU A 58 0.38 10.20 17.54
CA GLU A 58 0.56 11.57 18.01
C GLU A 58 -0.60 12.08 18.87
N ASP A 59 -1.85 11.79 18.50
CA ASP A 59 -3.00 12.40 19.17
C ASP A 59 -3.50 11.59 20.36
N PHE A 60 -3.19 10.28 20.38
CA PHE A 60 -3.69 9.40 21.43
C PHE A 60 -2.56 8.67 22.16
N TYR A 61 -1.81 7.80 21.48
CA TYR A 61 -0.92 6.83 22.10
C TYR A 61 0.20 7.50 22.92
N TYR A 62 0.90 8.47 22.33
CA TYR A 62 1.98 9.20 22.99
C TYR A 62 1.56 9.85 24.30
N ASN A 63 0.29 10.26 24.43
CA ASN A 63 -0.23 10.88 25.64
C ASN A 63 -0.63 9.86 26.72
N GLN A 64 -0.71 8.56 26.37
CA GLN A 64 -1.12 7.48 27.30
C GLN A 64 0.06 6.72 27.91
N ILE A 65 1.25 6.77 27.30
CA ILE A 65 2.40 5.92 27.68
C ILE A 65 3.18 6.41 28.89
N GLY A 66 2.89 7.58 29.43
CA GLY A 66 3.54 8.14 30.63
C GLY A 66 3.05 9.54 30.94
N LYS A 67 3.19 9.94 32.18
CA LYS A 67 2.83 11.29 32.69
C LYS A 67 3.92 12.30 32.51
N THR A 68 5.19 11.85 32.59
CA THR A 68 6.38 12.67 32.45
C THR A 68 7.15 12.31 31.18
N ASP A 69 7.99 13.22 30.71
CA ASP A 69 8.83 12.97 29.53
C ASP A 69 9.83 11.83 29.78
N GLU A 70 10.32 11.68 31.01
CA GLU A 70 11.23 10.60 31.39
C GLU A 70 10.54 9.24 31.37
N GLU A 71 9.30 9.15 31.86
CA GLU A 71 8.50 7.91 31.78
C GLU A 71 8.25 7.53 30.32
N LYS A 72 7.89 8.50 29.47
CA LYS A 72 7.69 8.28 28.04
C LYS A 72 8.95 7.81 27.35
N LYS A 73 10.06 8.46 27.62
CA LYS A 73 11.37 8.07 27.09
C LYS A 73 11.71 6.64 27.47
N THR A 74 11.66 6.29 28.76
CA THR A 74 11.97 4.95 29.27
C THR A 74 11.07 3.88 28.64
N PHE A 75 9.80 4.22 28.36
CA PHE A 75 8.88 3.32 27.67
C PHE A 75 9.27 3.17 26.20
N LEU A 76 9.49 4.26 25.47
CA LEU A 76 9.72 4.29 24.03
C LEU A 76 11.06 3.65 23.62
N GLU A 77 12.09 3.79 24.45
CA GLU A 77 13.41 3.14 24.26
C GLU A 77 13.28 1.63 24.01
N LYS A 78 12.33 0.96 24.65
CA LYS A 78 12.09 -0.48 24.50
C LYS A 78 11.58 -0.88 23.10
N TYR A 79 11.02 0.06 22.36
CA TYR A 79 10.41 -0.15 21.06
C TYR A 79 11.24 0.40 19.90
N THR A 80 12.44 0.92 20.15
CA THR A 80 13.31 1.50 19.12
C THR A 80 13.59 0.52 17.98
N ASP A 81 13.88 -0.73 18.31
CA ASP A 81 14.25 -1.77 17.32
C ASP A 81 13.06 -2.62 16.87
N ILE A 82 12.15 -2.95 17.80
CA ILE A 82 11.04 -3.87 17.51
C ILE A 82 9.79 -3.18 16.96
N GLY A 83 9.66 -1.87 17.17
CA GLY A 83 8.54 -1.05 16.80
C GLY A 83 7.24 -1.32 17.57
N ILE A 84 6.38 -0.32 17.60
CA ILE A 84 5.01 -0.40 18.13
C ILE A 84 4.11 -0.75 16.96
N LYS A 85 3.53 -1.96 16.98
CA LYS A 85 2.68 -2.48 15.90
C LYS A 85 1.22 -2.19 16.20
N VAL A 86 0.54 -1.53 15.26
CA VAL A 86 -0.89 -1.19 15.37
C VAL A 86 -1.61 -1.63 14.10
N SER A 87 -2.54 -2.57 14.24
CA SER A 87 -3.32 -3.09 13.11
C SER A 87 -4.35 -2.08 12.60
N LEU A 88 -4.79 -2.24 11.35
CA LEU A 88 -5.85 -1.44 10.75
C LEU A 88 -7.14 -1.49 11.58
N ASP A 89 -7.48 -2.66 12.14
CA ASP A 89 -8.63 -2.82 13.03
C ASP A 89 -8.52 -1.93 14.28
N ASN A 90 -7.36 -1.89 14.93
CA ASN A 90 -7.13 -1.03 16.10
C ASN A 90 -7.13 0.46 15.74
N LEU A 91 -6.57 0.82 14.59
CA LEU A 91 -6.59 2.20 14.09
C LEU A 91 -8.01 2.68 13.79
N ALA A 92 -8.83 1.80 13.19
CA ALA A 92 -10.22 2.10 12.93
C ALA A 92 -11.01 2.28 14.23
N ARG A 93 -10.86 1.37 15.21
CA ARG A 93 -11.52 1.47 16.52
C ARG A 93 -11.14 2.74 17.29
N TYR A 94 -9.93 3.23 17.13
CA TYR A 94 -9.53 4.50 17.71
C TYR A 94 -10.41 5.67 17.22
N LYS A 95 -10.83 5.66 15.96
CA LYS A 95 -11.71 6.67 15.35
C LYS A 95 -13.20 6.48 15.69
N LYS A 96 -13.55 5.50 16.52
CA LYS A 96 -14.92 5.23 17.04
C LYS A 96 -16.02 5.29 15.97
N ASP A 97 -16.66 6.44 15.81
CA ASP A 97 -17.84 6.62 14.95
C ASP A 97 -17.50 6.48 13.44
N GLU A 98 -16.23 6.66 13.05
CA GLU A 98 -15.74 6.52 11.67
C GLU A 98 -15.19 5.11 11.38
N SER A 99 -15.19 4.21 12.38
CA SER A 99 -14.51 2.90 12.30
C SER A 99 -14.95 2.07 11.09
N GLU A 100 -16.26 1.95 10.87
CA GLU A 100 -16.79 1.18 9.72
C GLU A 100 -16.47 1.82 8.38
N GLU A 101 -16.51 3.15 8.29
CA GLU A 101 -16.18 3.87 7.05
C GLU A 101 -14.70 3.73 6.71
N ILE A 102 -13.84 3.76 7.72
CA ILE A 102 -12.40 3.55 7.55
C ILE A 102 -12.15 2.15 6.98
N ILE A 103 -12.71 1.10 7.59
CA ILE A 103 -12.52 -0.28 7.11
C ILE A 103 -13.03 -0.44 5.68
N LYS A 104 -14.21 0.11 5.35
CA LYS A 104 -14.79 0.03 4.00
C LYS A 104 -13.94 0.71 2.91
N LYS A 105 -13.07 1.66 3.26
CA LYS A 105 -12.14 2.28 2.30
C LYS A 105 -10.98 1.37 1.92
N PHE A 106 -10.59 0.45 2.82
CA PHE A 106 -9.48 -0.46 2.60
C PHE A 106 -9.92 -1.70 1.82
N VAL A 107 -10.14 -1.51 0.53
CA VAL A 107 -10.59 -2.54 -0.42
C VAL A 107 -9.73 -2.49 -1.68
N ASN A 108 -9.36 -3.64 -2.22
CA ASN A 108 -8.77 -3.73 -3.54
C ASN A 108 -9.89 -3.61 -4.60
N SER A 109 -9.95 -2.50 -5.31
CA SER A 109 -11.03 -2.21 -6.26
C SER A 109 -11.07 -3.17 -7.45
N LYS A 110 -9.96 -3.83 -7.81
CA LYS A 110 -9.90 -4.82 -8.89
C LYS A 110 -10.61 -6.12 -8.53
N THR A 111 -10.39 -6.60 -7.30
CA THR A 111 -10.91 -7.89 -6.82
C THR A 111 -12.14 -7.74 -5.96
N ASN A 112 -12.46 -6.51 -5.55
CA ASN A 112 -13.47 -6.17 -4.55
C ASN A 112 -13.24 -6.89 -3.21
N GLN A 113 -11.97 -7.21 -2.91
CA GLN A 113 -11.56 -7.89 -1.69
C GLN A 113 -11.16 -6.88 -0.63
N GLU A 114 -11.71 -7.03 0.57
CA GLU A 114 -11.29 -6.23 1.73
C GLU A 114 -9.83 -6.53 2.10
N CYS A 115 -9.11 -5.50 2.54
CA CYS A 115 -7.79 -5.68 3.12
C CYS A 115 -7.87 -6.47 4.43
N ASP A 116 -6.87 -7.29 4.68
CA ASP A 116 -6.76 -7.98 5.97
C ASP A 116 -6.53 -6.95 7.08
N LYS A 117 -7.56 -6.69 7.86
CA LYS A 117 -7.56 -5.67 8.92
C LYS A 117 -6.69 -6.04 10.12
N THR A 118 -6.34 -7.32 10.27
CA THR A 118 -5.47 -7.80 11.34
C THR A 118 -4.00 -7.72 10.95
N ASN A 119 -3.68 -8.09 9.71
CA ASN A 119 -2.31 -8.13 9.20
C ASN A 119 -1.89 -6.84 8.47
N SER A 120 -2.85 -6.01 8.02
CA SER A 120 -2.55 -4.64 7.62
C SER A 120 -2.27 -3.80 8.86
N MET A 121 -1.07 -3.21 8.94
CA MET A 121 -0.62 -2.51 10.15
C MET A 121 0.36 -1.39 9.84
N VAL A 122 0.49 -0.49 10.79
CA VAL A 122 1.62 0.42 10.89
C VAL A 122 2.59 -0.08 11.95
N ILE A 123 3.88 0.21 11.77
CA ILE A 123 4.94 -0.10 12.72
C ILE A 123 5.67 1.20 13.00
N ILE A 124 5.59 1.68 14.23
CA ILE A 124 6.15 2.95 14.66
C ILE A 124 7.41 2.67 15.47
N TYR A 125 8.55 3.14 14.98
CA TYR A 125 9.86 2.99 15.63
C TYR A 125 10.25 4.32 16.27
N PRO A 126 10.08 4.46 17.59
CA PRO A 126 10.52 5.66 18.29
C PRO A 126 12.02 5.91 18.10
N LYS A 127 12.44 7.17 18.11
CA LYS A 127 13.83 7.59 17.97
C LYS A 127 14.18 8.65 18.99
N GLU A 128 15.45 8.75 19.35
CA GLU A 128 15.95 9.87 20.17
C GLU A 128 15.64 11.21 19.49
N PRO A 129 15.24 12.23 20.27
CA PRO A 129 15.11 12.30 21.74
C PRO A 129 13.77 11.77 22.32
N TYR A 130 13.01 10.98 21.60
CA TYR A 130 11.75 10.33 22.00
C TYR A 130 10.58 11.31 22.21
N GLY A 131 10.61 12.44 21.57
CA GLY A 131 9.48 13.36 21.53
C GLY A 131 8.33 12.83 20.68
N LYS A 132 7.20 13.52 20.73
CA LYS A 132 5.95 13.15 20.04
C LYS A 132 6.11 12.89 18.54
N LYS A 133 7.09 13.53 17.87
CA LYS A 133 7.35 13.43 16.43
C LYS A 133 8.65 12.71 16.09
N ASP A 134 9.34 12.18 17.10
CA ASP A 134 10.63 11.53 16.91
C ASP A 134 10.45 10.03 16.70
N TYR A 135 10.08 9.67 15.48
CA TYR A 135 9.87 8.27 15.09
C TYR A 135 10.12 8.06 13.58
N ARG A 136 10.31 6.81 13.20
CA ARG A 136 10.13 6.30 11.84
C ARG A 136 8.85 5.47 11.80
N ILE A 137 8.12 5.52 10.71
CA ILE A 137 6.91 4.73 10.53
C ILE A 137 7.00 3.92 9.25
N ASP A 138 6.78 2.62 9.37
CA ASP A 138 6.63 1.68 8.27
C ASP A 138 5.18 1.21 8.20
N THR A 139 4.77 0.75 7.03
CA THR A 139 3.43 0.23 6.79
C THR A 139 3.51 -1.14 6.12
N ASN A 140 2.66 -2.04 6.56
CA ASN A 140 2.38 -3.30 5.89
C ASN A 140 0.92 -3.33 5.49
N LEU A 141 0.61 -3.29 4.19
CA LEU A 141 -0.74 -3.33 3.66
C LEU A 141 -0.99 -4.69 2.99
N VAL A 142 -1.95 -5.43 3.50
CA VAL A 142 -2.34 -6.76 2.99
C VAL A 142 -3.72 -6.67 2.35
N CYS A 143 -3.77 -6.42 1.04
CA CYS A 143 -5.00 -6.20 0.26
C CYS A 143 -5.06 -7.05 -1.02
N GLY A 144 -4.25 -8.11 -1.13
CA GLY A 144 -4.20 -8.93 -2.34
C GLY A 144 -3.76 -8.18 -3.61
N PHE A 145 -2.99 -7.09 -3.46
CA PHE A 145 -2.27 -6.50 -4.57
C PHE A 145 -1.07 -7.39 -4.92
N GLU A 146 -0.81 -7.57 -6.20
CA GLU A 146 0.39 -8.28 -6.64
C GLU A 146 1.64 -7.55 -6.11
N VAL A 147 2.45 -8.25 -5.34
CA VAL A 147 3.74 -7.73 -4.87
C VAL A 147 4.70 -7.83 -6.04
N GLU A 148 5.09 -6.70 -6.64
CA GLU A 148 6.26 -6.69 -7.51
C GLU A 148 7.47 -7.03 -6.64
N GLU A 149 7.98 -8.25 -6.74
CA GLU A 149 9.31 -8.59 -6.22
C GLU A 149 10.33 -7.71 -6.94
N THR A 150 10.79 -6.67 -6.26
CA THR A 150 11.96 -5.90 -6.68
C THR A 150 13.18 -6.83 -6.60
N LYS A 151 13.58 -7.34 -7.77
CA LYS A 151 14.87 -8.02 -7.94
C LYS A 151 16.01 -7.02 -7.86
#